data_5fcf03c81b0a6ba87357b13dc0ce4a3a
#
_entry.id   5fcf03c81b0a6ba87357b13dc0ce4a3a
#
_cell.length_a   1.000
_cell.length_b   1.000
_cell.length_c   1.000
_cell.angle_alpha   90.00
_cell.angle_beta   90.00
_cell.angle_gamma   90.00
#
_symmetry.space_group_name_H-M   'P 1'
#
loop_
_entity.id
_entity.type
_entity.pdbx_description
1 polymer ?
#
loop_
_entity_poly.entity_id
_entity_poly.type
_entity_poly.pdbx_seq_one_letter_code
_entity_poly.pdbx_strand_id
1 'polypeptide(L)'
;MSYQSINPANTSDVVATFNLASVADIVAAAEQAKAAQKNWANVPAPARGRVIAQVGRLFELNKSALAALVTREIGKTYKEALGEVQEVIDTCDFFLGEGRRL
;
A
#
# COMPACT_ATOMS: atom_id res chain seq x y z
N MET A 1 4.78 -23.18 -1.74
CA MET A 1 6.19 -22.67 -1.73
C MET A 1 6.22 -21.43 -0.88
N SER A 2 7.07 -21.38 0.15
CA SER A 2 7.24 -20.20 1.00
C SER A 2 8.34 -19.29 0.43
N TYR A 3 8.19 -18.01 0.62
CA TYR A 3 9.16 -16.98 0.27
C TYR A 3 9.50 -16.16 1.53
N GLN A 4 10.76 -15.73 1.62
CA GLN A 4 11.22 -14.85 2.69
C GLN A 4 11.65 -13.50 2.11
N SER A 5 11.13 -12.41 2.68
CA SER A 5 11.68 -11.09 2.48
C SER A 5 12.84 -10.90 3.45
N ILE A 6 14.01 -10.58 2.93
CA ILE A 6 15.24 -10.46 3.70
C ILE A 6 15.75 -9.03 3.60
N ASN A 7 16.14 -8.47 4.72
CA ASN A 7 16.74 -7.14 4.78
C ASN A 7 18.06 -7.11 3.98
N PRO A 8 18.15 -6.33 2.89
CA PRO A 8 19.35 -6.31 2.05
C PRO A 8 20.58 -5.68 2.75
N ALA A 9 20.37 -4.90 3.79
CA ALA A 9 21.47 -4.33 4.59
C ALA A 9 21.95 -5.28 5.71
N ASN A 10 21.14 -6.29 6.05
CA ASN A 10 21.48 -7.33 7.04
C ASN A 10 20.79 -8.65 6.67
N THR A 11 21.47 -9.48 5.91
CA THR A 11 20.91 -10.72 5.35
C THR A 11 20.52 -11.79 6.40
N SER A 12 20.87 -11.60 7.67
CA SER A 12 20.37 -12.43 8.77
C SER A 12 19.01 -11.98 9.33
N ASP A 13 18.55 -10.79 8.94
CA ASP A 13 17.25 -10.24 9.35
C ASP A 13 16.17 -10.64 8.34
N VAL A 14 15.36 -11.63 8.70
CA VAL A 14 14.17 -12.02 7.95
C VAL A 14 13.03 -11.08 8.32
N VAL A 15 12.62 -10.22 7.39
CA VAL A 15 11.56 -9.23 7.61
C VAL A 15 10.19 -9.88 7.67
N ALA A 16 9.91 -10.81 6.73
CA ALA A 16 8.66 -11.54 6.67
C ALA A 16 8.82 -12.89 5.96
N THR A 17 7.95 -13.83 6.28
CA THR A 17 7.80 -15.09 5.54
C THR A 17 6.35 -15.25 5.09
N PHE A 18 6.12 -15.57 3.84
CA PHE A 18 4.78 -15.74 3.27
C PHE A 18 4.74 -16.82 2.20
N ASN A 19 3.55 -17.32 1.92
CA ASN A 19 3.32 -18.27 0.83
C ASN A 19 3.09 -17.52 -0.47
N LEU A 20 3.69 -18.00 -1.55
CA LEU A 20 3.41 -17.49 -2.88
C LEU A 20 2.00 -17.90 -3.31
N ALA A 21 1.28 -16.95 -3.90
CA ALA A 21 -0.02 -17.21 -4.50
C ALA A 21 0.14 -18.12 -5.71
N SER A 22 -0.79 -19.06 -5.89
CA SER A 22 -0.89 -19.85 -7.11
C SER A 22 -1.47 -19.03 -8.27
N VAL A 23 -1.34 -19.52 -9.49
CA VAL A 23 -2.01 -18.90 -10.66
C VAL A 23 -3.52 -18.84 -10.45
N ALA A 24 -4.11 -19.87 -9.86
CA ALA A 24 -5.54 -19.91 -9.56
C ALA A 24 -5.95 -18.80 -8.56
N ASP A 25 -5.13 -18.56 -7.52
CA ASP A 25 -5.40 -17.47 -6.56
C ASP A 25 -5.36 -16.10 -7.23
N ILE A 26 -4.40 -15.88 -8.15
CA ILE A 26 -4.28 -14.63 -8.90
C ILE A 26 -5.50 -14.40 -9.80
N VAL A 27 -5.92 -15.43 -10.54
CA VAL A 27 -7.12 -15.37 -11.40
C VAL A 27 -8.37 -15.08 -10.56
N ALA A 28 -8.55 -15.80 -9.46
CA ALA A 28 -9.70 -15.60 -8.57
C ALA A 28 -9.73 -14.18 -7.98
N ALA A 29 -8.57 -13.65 -7.57
CA ALA A 29 -8.47 -12.27 -7.07
C ALA A 29 -8.85 -11.24 -8.14
N ALA A 30 -8.41 -11.43 -9.38
CA ALA A 30 -8.75 -10.55 -10.51
C ALA A 30 -10.25 -10.59 -10.83
N GLU A 31 -10.87 -11.76 -10.80
CA GLU A 31 -12.33 -11.92 -11.02
C GLU A 31 -13.14 -11.24 -9.90
N GLN A 32 -12.72 -11.41 -8.64
CA GLN A 32 -13.37 -10.75 -7.51
C GLN A 32 -13.24 -9.22 -7.60
N ALA A 33 -12.07 -8.70 -7.96
CA ALA A 33 -11.84 -7.27 -8.16
C ALA A 33 -12.73 -6.72 -9.28
N LYS A 34 -12.86 -7.44 -10.40
CA LYS A 34 -13.72 -7.07 -11.53
C LYS A 34 -15.20 -7.05 -11.12
N ALA A 35 -15.64 -8.01 -10.32
CA ALA A 35 -17.02 -8.04 -9.81
C ALA A 35 -17.29 -6.86 -8.85
N ALA A 36 -16.36 -6.57 -7.94
CA ALA A 36 -16.47 -5.47 -6.98
C ALA A 36 -16.44 -4.09 -7.66
N GLN A 37 -15.77 -3.96 -8.80
CA GLN A 37 -15.65 -2.70 -9.54
C GLN A 37 -17.02 -2.13 -9.93
N LYS A 38 -18.01 -2.95 -10.24
CA LYS A 38 -19.35 -2.49 -10.62
C LYS A 38 -20.00 -1.65 -9.51
N ASN A 39 -19.89 -2.12 -8.26
CA ASN A 39 -20.41 -1.39 -7.10
C ASN A 39 -19.55 -0.17 -6.78
N TRP A 40 -18.24 -0.31 -6.84
CA TRP A 40 -17.32 0.79 -6.60
C TRP A 40 -17.49 1.94 -7.61
N ALA A 41 -17.71 1.63 -8.88
CA ALA A 41 -17.93 2.64 -9.92
C ALA A 41 -19.21 3.47 -9.69
N ASN A 42 -20.21 2.89 -9.02
CA ASN A 42 -21.46 3.58 -8.67
C ASN A 42 -21.35 4.45 -7.39
N VAL A 43 -20.26 4.32 -6.63
CA VAL A 43 -20.01 5.20 -5.48
C VAL A 43 -19.67 6.60 -5.99
N PRO A 44 -20.33 7.67 -5.50
CA PRO A 44 -20.01 9.04 -5.92
C PRO A 44 -18.51 9.36 -5.74
N ALA A 45 -17.93 10.06 -6.71
CA ALA A 45 -16.50 10.39 -6.69
C ALA A 45 -16.02 11.07 -5.40
N PRO A 46 -16.76 12.01 -4.78
CA PRO A 46 -16.38 12.58 -3.48
C PRO A 46 -16.30 11.54 -2.35
N ALA A 47 -17.17 10.53 -2.38
CA ALA A 47 -17.17 9.47 -1.37
C ALA A 47 -15.95 8.54 -1.56
N ARG A 48 -15.61 8.21 -2.81
CA ARG A 48 -14.38 7.44 -3.14
C ARG A 48 -13.12 8.20 -2.71
N GLY A 49 -13.07 9.49 -2.98
CA GLY A 49 -11.95 10.35 -2.56
C GLY A 49 -11.77 10.37 -1.03
N ARG A 50 -12.87 10.39 -0.26
CA ARG A 50 -12.79 10.32 1.22
C ARG A 50 -12.22 8.99 1.72
N VAL A 51 -12.47 7.88 1.03
CA VAL A 51 -11.85 6.58 1.39
C VAL A 51 -10.34 6.65 1.21
N ILE A 52 -9.85 7.22 0.10
CA ILE A 52 -8.42 7.39 -0.14
C ILE A 52 -7.79 8.34 0.88
N ALA A 53 -8.45 9.46 1.21
CA ALA A 53 -7.97 10.36 2.25
C ALA A 53 -7.87 9.68 3.63
N GLN A 54 -8.80 8.76 3.95
CA GLN A 54 -8.73 7.99 5.18
C GLN A 54 -7.53 7.03 5.19
N VAL A 55 -7.18 6.43 4.06
CA VAL A 55 -5.95 5.65 3.89
C VAL A 55 -4.72 6.52 4.20
N GLY A 56 -4.64 7.73 3.63
CA GLY A 56 -3.57 8.69 3.90
C GLY A 56 -3.40 9.00 5.39
N ARG A 57 -4.51 9.21 6.10
CA ARG A 57 -4.49 9.43 7.58
C ARG A 57 -3.97 8.24 8.35
N LEU A 58 -4.29 7.02 7.94
CA LEU A 58 -3.76 5.81 8.56
C LEU A 58 -2.25 5.68 8.32
N PHE A 59 -1.77 6.05 7.13
CA PHE A 59 -0.33 6.13 6.84
C PHE A 59 0.36 7.17 7.72
N GLU A 60 -0.24 8.34 7.91
CA GLU A 60 0.30 9.40 8.78
C GLU A 60 0.42 8.93 10.24
N LEU A 61 -0.64 8.32 10.78
CA LEU A 61 -0.65 7.77 12.15
C LEU A 61 0.40 6.68 12.38
N ASN A 62 0.74 5.92 11.34
CA ASN A 62 1.68 4.81 11.41
C ASN A 62 3.04 5.13 10.75
N LYS A 63 3.30 6.39 10.43
CA LYS A 63 4.44 6.82 9.61
C LYS A 63 5.78 6.28 10.10
N SER A 64 6.04 6.37 11.39
CA SER A 64 7.31 5.90 11.97
C SER A 64 7.50 4.39 11.84
N ALA A 65 6.47 3.62 12.11
CA ALA A 65 6.50 2.16 12.00
C ALA A 65 6.64 1.70 10.54
N LEU A 66 5.92 2.36 9.64
CA LEU A 66 6.01 2.09 8.21
C LEU A 66 7.39 2.44 7.65
N ALA A 67 7.97 3.58 8.04
CA ALA A 67 9.31 3.97 7.63
C ALA A 67 10.37 2.97 8.12
N ALA A 68 10.26 2.48 9.35
CA ALA A 68 11.16 1.43 9.86
C ALA A 68 11.05 0.14 9.04
N LEU A 69 9.83 -0.23 8.63
CA LEU A 69 9.60 -1.38 7.77
C LEU A 69 10.20 -1.17 6.37
N VAL A 70 10.02 0.00 5.77
CA VAL A 70 10.65 0.36 4.48
C VAL A 70 12.17 0.25 4.56
N THR A 71 12.79 0.74 5.64
CA THR A 71 14.23 0.61 5.87
C THR A 71 14.66 -0.87 5.88
N ARG A 72 13.93 -1.75 6.56
CA ARG A 72 14.24 -3.18 6.61
C ARG A 72 14.02 -3.89 5.26
N GLU A 73 12.96 -3.53 4.55
CA GLU A 73 12.60 -4.17 3.27
C GLU A 73 13.54 -3.79 2.12
N ILE A 74 13.99 -2.55 2.07
CA ILE A 74 14.71 -2.00 0.91
C ILE A 74 16.17 -1.64 1.23
N GLY A 75 16.53 -1.54 2.51
CA GLY A 75 17.89 -1.20 2.94
C GLY A 75 18.24 0.28 2.84
N LYS A 76 17.28 1.17 2.61
CA LYS A 76 17.52 2.62 2.61
C LYS A 76 17.54 3.21 4.02
N THR A 77 18.07 4.43 4.17
CA THR A 77 18.11 5.10 5.47
C THR A 77 16.71 5.40 5.99
N TYR A 78 16.55 5.44 7.32
CA TYR A 78 15.26 5.77 7.94
C TYR A 78 14.75 7.16 7.53
N LYS A 79 15.67 8.11 7.34
CA LYS A 79 15.32 9.47 6.88
C LYS A 79 14.67 9.45 5.48
N GLU A 80 15.25 8.69 4.56
CA GLU A 80 14.69 8.50 3.22
C GLU A 80 13.36 7.73 3.28
N ALA A 81 13.28 6.71 4.10
CA ALA A 81 12.05 5.93 4.31
C ALA A 81 10.88 6.79 4.83
N LEU A 82 11.15 7.76 5.72
CA LEU A 82 10.14 8.75 6.14
C LEU A 82 9.63 9.58 4.95
N GLY A 83 10.49 9.94 4.01
CA GLY A 83 10.12 10.62 2.76
C GLY A 83 9.21 9.77 1.89
N GLU A 84 9.53 8.48 1.71
CA GLU A 84 8.71 7.52 0.95
C GLU A 84 7.28 7.41 1.52
N VAL A 85 7.16 7.31 2.84
CA VAL A 85 5.83 7.26 3.48
C VAL A 85 5.10 8.58 3.32
N GLN A 86 5.82 9.72 3.36
CA GLN A 86 5.22 11.04 3.11
C GLN A 86 4.65 11.14 1.70
N GLU A 87 5.32 10.62 0.68
CA GLU A 87 4.81 10.61 -0.69
C GLU A 87 3.49 9.85 -0.83
N VAL A 88 3.31 8.76 -0.08
CA VAL A 88 2.02 8.05 -0.04
C VAL A 88 0.92 8.93 0.55
N ILE A 89 1.21 9.64 1.65
CA ILE A 89 0.26 10.54 2.32
C ILE A 89 -0.15 11.67 1.36
N ASP A 90 0.83 12.32 0.73
CA ASP A 90 0.61 13.42 -0.21
C ASP A 90 -0.17 12.97 -1.45
N THR A 91 0.10 11.75 -1.94
CA THR A 91 -0.65 11.14 -3.04
C THR A 91 -2.11 10.89 -2.66
N CYS A 92 -2.37 10.41 -1.45
CA CYS A 92 -3.74 10.21 -0.96
C CYS A 92 -4.50 11.55 -0.87
N ASP A 93 -3.85 12.61 -0.43
CA ASP A 93 -4.44 13.95 -0.37
C ASP A 93 -4.72 14.51 -1.77
N PHE A 94 -3.81 14.30 -2.71
CA PHE A 94 -4.01 14.67 -4.11
C PHE A 94 -5.26 13.99 -4.69
N PHE A 95 -5.40 12.69 -4.53
CA PHE A 95 -6.54 11.93 -5.06
C PHE A 95 -7.87 12.20 -4.35
N LEU A 96 -7.87 12.77 -3.16
CA LEU A 96 -9.09 13.32 -2.55
C LEU A 96 -9.72 14.39 -3.46
N GLY A 97 -8.90 15.23 -4.09
CA GLY A 97 -9.34 16.29 -5.00
C GLY A 97 -9.64 15.82 -6.42
N GLU A 98 -8.79 14.94 -6.96
CA GLU A 98 -8.86 14.47 -8.36
C GLU A 98 -10.19 13.76 -8.69
N GLY A 99 -10.74 12.97 -7.78
CA GLY A 99 -12.04 12.32 -7.96
C GLY A 99 -13.21 13.26 -8.19
N ARG A 100 -13.03 14.57 -7.98
CA ARG A 100 -14.04 15.61 -8.18
C ARG A 100 -13.92 16.31 -9.54
N ARG A 101 -12.85 16.07 -10.28
CA ARG A 101 -12.56 16.74 -11.56
C ARG A 101 -13.13 16.01 -12.78
N LEU A 102 -13.56 14.77 -12.59
CA LEU A 102 -14.07 13.90 -13.67
C LEU A 102 -15.60 13.79 -13.61
#